data_b66342c9edf42692afe4649541b6e1d7
#
_entry.id   b66342c9edf42692afe4649541b6e1d7
#
_cell.length_a   1.000
_cell.length_b   1.000
_cell.length_c   1.000
_cell.angle_alpha   90.00
_cell.angle_beta   90.00
_cell.angle_gamma   90.00
#
_symmetry.space_group_name_H-M   'P 1'
#
loop_
_entity.id
_entity.type
_entity.pdbx_description
1 polymer ?
#
loop_
_entity_poly.entity_id
_entity_poly.type
_entity_poly.pdbx_seq_one_letter_code
_entity_poly.pdbx_strand_id
1 'polypeptide(L)'
;MAPWILPALFITTTAMSFMGSMRRMQTMNTAAQWEKYNQKINTSYKTIQANERARILLSAKRAAAGARGVVIATGSTLMEQNAVVERLDDTLWWIEKGAEMDVRDIDLRLAGALQQEAWVYGIEMNYYLKEKQKQNQR
;
A
#
# COMPACT_ATOMS: atom_id res chain seq x y z
N MET A 1 -3.19 40.29 -34.79
CA MET A 1 -3.78 39.12 -34.11
C MET A 1 -5.28 39.36 -33.93
N ALA A 2 -6.07 38.40 -34.35
CA ALA A 2 -7.51 38.45 -34.07
C ALA A 2 -7.78 38.27 -32.56
N PRO A 3 -8.55 39.16 -31.90
CA PRO A 3 -8.75 39.12 -30.45
C PRO A 3 -9.53 37.89 -29.94
N TRP A 4 -10.12 37.11 -30.82
CA TRP A 4 -10.84 35.88 -30.46
C TRP A 4 -9.95 34.63 -30.30
N ILE A 5 -8.69 34.69 -30.79
CA ILE A 5 -7.73 33.58 -30.71
C ILE A 5 -7.23 33.36 -29.28
N LEU A 6 -6.94 34.42 -28.54
CA LEU A 6 -6.42 34.38 -27.19
C LEU A 6 -7.38 33.69 -26.19
N PRO A 7 -8.68 34.02 -26.17
CA PRO A 7 -9.62 33.32 -25.31
C PRO A 7 -9.75 31.84 -25.61
N ALA A 8 -9.77 31.46 -26.90
CA ALA A 8 -9.86 30.06 -27.31
C ALA A 8 -8.63 29.26 -26.85
N LEU A 9 -7.43 29.82 -27.01
CA LEU A 9 -6.18 29.24 -26.54
C LEU A 9 -6.16 29.05 -25.02
N PHE A 10 -6.64 30.05 -24.28
CA PHE A 10 -6.72 29.98 -22.84
C PHE A 10 -7.66 28.86 -22.36
N ILE A 11 -8.83 28.73 -22.93
CA ILE A 11 -9.81 27.68 -22.62
C ILE A 11 -9.21 26.30 -22.88
N THR A 12 -8.52 26.12 -24.00
CA THR A 12 -7.87 24.86 -24.36
C THR A 12 -6.77 24.49 -23.38
N THR A 13 -5.94 25.44 -22.99
CA THR A 13 -4.85 25.22 -22.03
C THR A 13 -5.37 24.83 -20.65
N THR A 14 -6.43 25.48 -20.17
CA THR A 14 -7.05 25.19 -18.89
C THR A 14 -7.72 23.80 -18.90
N ALA A 15 -8.40 23.45 -19.98
CA ALA A 15 -8.98 22.12 -20.14
C ALA A 15 -7.90 21.03 -20.13
N MET A 16 -6.76 21.23 -20.79
CA MET A 16 -5.62 20.33 -20.74
C MET A 16 -5.03 20.19 -19.33
N SER A 17 -5.00 21.28 -18.56
CA SER A 17 -4.57 21.27 -17.17
C SER A 17 -5.48 20.40 -16.29
N PHE A 18 -6.81 20.48 -16.46
CA PHE A 18 -7.78 19.64 -15.77
C PHE A 18 -7.59 18.16 -16.10
N MET A 19 -7.41 17.83 -17.38
CA MET A 19 -7.14 16.46 -17.81
C MET A 19 -5.83 15.93 -17.22
N GLY A 20 -4.81 16.79 -17.12
CA GLY A 20 -3.54 16.45 -16.48
C GLY A 20 -3.70 16.11 -14.99
N SER A 21 -4.48 16.90 -14.24
CA SER A 21 -4.79 16.63 -12.82
C SER A 21 -5.55 15.31 -12.65
N MET A 22 -6.54 15.04 -13.49
CA MET A 22 -7.29 13.77 -13.47
C MET A 22 -6.38 12.58 -13.75
N ARG A 23 -5.49 12.68 -14.73
CA ARG A 23 -4.52 11.64 -15.05
C ARG A 23 -3.55 11.40 -13.89
N ARG A 24 -3.08 12.47 -13.23
CA ARG A 24 -2.22 12.35 -12.04
C ARG A 24 -2.91 11.60 -10.91
N MET A 25 -4.20 11.91 -10.63
CA MET A 25 -4.98 11.19 -9.62
C MET A 25 -5.14 9.72 -9.96
N GLN A 26 -5.41 9.38 -11.22
CA GLN A 26 -5.48 7.99 -11.66
C GLN A 26 -4.15 7.28 -11.54
N THR A 27 -3.04 7.92 -11.90
CA THR A 27 -1.69 7.38 -11.76
C THR A 27 -1.33 7.14 -10.30
N MET A 28 -1.65 8.08 -9.40
CA MET A 28 -1.44 7.93 -7.96
C MET A 28 -2.22 6.74 -7.40
N ASN A 29 -3.48 6.58 -7.79
CA ASN A 29 -4.32 5.47 -7.36
C ASN A 29 -3.77 4.13 -7.85
N THR A 30 -3.36 4.04 -9.10
CA THR A 30 -2.73 2.85 -9.68
C THR A 30 -1.42 2.52 -8.98
N ALA A 31 -0.57 3.51 -8.73
CA ALA A 31 0.69 3.33 -8.01
C ALA A 31 0.46 2.81 -6.58
N ALA A 32 -0.54 3.34 -5.87
CA ALA A 32 -0.91 2.89 -4.53
C ALA A 32 -1.39 1.43 -4.53
N GLN A 33 -2.16 1.02 -5.53
CA GLN A 33 -2.60 -0.36 -5.68
C GLN A 33 -1.44 -1.31 -5.95
N TRP A 34 -0.46 -0.90 -6.77
CA TRP A 34 0.76 -1.67 -6.99
C TRP A 34 1.60 -1.80 -5.73
N GLU A 35 1.74 -0.74 -4.93
CA GLU A 35 2.41 -0.81 -3.64
C GLU A 35 1.71 -1.79 -2.68
N LYS A 36 0.39 -1.75 -2.59
CA LYS A 36 -0.39 -2.70 -1.79
C LYS A 36 -0.18 -4.14 -2.24
N TYR A 37 -0.16 -4.36 -3.55
CA TYR A 37 0.10 -5.68 -4.13
C TYR A 37 1.50 -6.18 -3.78
N ASN A 38 2.51 -5.32 -3.90
CA ASN A 38 3.89 -5.64 -3.52
C ASN A 38 4.00 -5.92 -2.02
N GLN A 39 3.30 -5.19 -1.17
CA GLN A 39 3.22 -5.45 0.26
C GLN A 39 2.59 -6.82 0.55
N LYS A 40 1.56 -7.18 -0.17
CA LYS A 40 0.90 -8.48 -0.05
C LYS A 40 1.84 -9.63 -0.40
N ILE A 41 2.59 -9.50 -1.50
CA ILE A 41 3.61 -10.48 -1.91
C ILE A 41 4.70 -10.58 -0.85
N ASN A 42 5.21 -9.44 -0.36
CA ASN A 42 6.25 -9.39 0.65
C ASN A 42 5.80 -10.02 1.98
N THR A 43 4.56 -9.76 2.39
CA THR A 43 3.93 -10.37 3.57
C THR A 43 3.81 -11.87 3.42
N SER A 44 3.36 -12.35 2.25
CA SER A 44 3.25 -13.78 1.94
C SER A 44 4.62 -14.45 1.99
N TYR A 45 5.66 -13.81 1.44
CA TYR A 45 7.02 -14.31 1.50
C TYR A 45 7.54 -14.42 2.93
N LYS A 46 7.34 -13.38 3.75
CA LYS A 46 7.72 -13.38 5.17
C LYS A 46 7.00 -14.49 5.95
N THR A 47 5.72 -14.69 5.67
CA THR A 47 4.91 -15.74 6.28
C THR A 47 5.44 -17.12 5.93
N ILE A 48 5.75 -17.36 4.66
CA ILE A 48 6.35 -18.62 4.19
C ILE A 48 7.69 -18.86 4.86
N GLN A 49 8.54 -17.84 4.93
CA GLN A 49 9.84 -17.95 5.62
C GLN A 49 9.69 -18.26 7.10
N ALA A 50 8.76 -17.62 7.80
CA ALA A 50 8.51 -17.87 9.21
C ALA A 50 8.04 -19.32 9.45
N ASN A 51 7.11 -19.80 8.63
CA ASN A 51 6.63 -21.18 8.69
C ASN A 51 7.75 -22.19 8.41
N GLU A 52 8.59 -21.91 7.40
CA GLU A 52 9.70 -22.81 7.05
C GLU A 52 10.76 -22.85 8.15
N ARG A 53 11.11 -21.72 8.75
CA ARG A 53 12.02 -21.67 9.90
C ARG A 53 11.48 -22.44 11.09
N ALA A 54 10.18 -22.32 11.40
CA ALA A 54 9.54 -23.07 12.47
C ALA A 54 9.56 -24.57 12.18
N ARG A 55 9.28 -24.96 10.94
CA ARG A 55 9.33 -26.37 10.50
C ARG A 55 10.70 -26.96 10.67
N ILE A 56 11.75 -26.26 10.22
CA ILE A 56 13.14 -26.69 10.35
C ILE A 56 13.51 -26.83 11.83
N LEU A 57 13.16 -25.84 12.66
CA LEU A 57 13.47 -25.85 14.08
C LEU A 57 12.75 -26.99 14.82
N LEU A 58 11.49 -27.23 14.52
CA LEU A 58 10.73 -28.36 15.08
C LEU A 58 11.35 -29.71 14.66
N SER A 59 11.74 -29.84 13.40
CA SER A 59 12.40 -31.05 12.90
C SER A 59 13.73 -31.29 13.60
N ALA A 60 14.53 -30.24 13.79
CA ALA A 60 15.79 -30.32 14.52
C ALA A 60 15.62 -30.72 15.98
N LYS A 61 14.61 -30.15 16.67
CA LYS A 61 14.30 -30.48 18.07
C LYS A 61 13.82 -31.91 18.22
N ARG A 62 12.97 -32.39 17.29
CA ARG A 62 12.51 -33.79 17.27
C ARG A 62 13.65 -34.77 17.01
N ALA A 63 14.53 -34.45 16.07
CA ALA A 63 15.70 -35.26 15.78
C ALA A 63 16.65 -35.34 16.98
N ALA A 64 16.90 -34.22 17.65
CA ALA A 64 17.73 -34.17 18.85
C ALA A 64 17.12 -34.97 20.03
N ALA A 65 15.81 -34.88 20.22
CA ALA A 65 15.08 -35.66 21.22
C ALA A 65 15.16 -37.16 20.90
N GLY A 66 14.95 -37.55 19.65
CA GLY A 66 15.08 -38.95 19.20
C GLY A 66 16.49 -39.51 19.42
N ALA A 67 17.52 -38.73 19.12
CA ALA A 67 18.92 -39.10 19.36
C ALA A 67 19.25 -39.31 20.82
N ARG A 68 18.56 -38.60 21.75
CA ARG A 68 18.69 -38.77 23.20
C ARG A 68 17.80 -39.87 23.79
N GLY A 69 17.01 -40.56 22.96
CA GLY A 69 16.09 -41.58 23.42
C GLY A 69 14.87 -41.04 24.18
N VAL A 70 14.55 -39.76 24.03
CA VAL A 70 13.43 -39.10 24.73
C VAL A 70 12.14 -39.24 23.90
N VAL A 71 11.00 -39.44 24.56
CA VAL A 71 9.69 -39.50 23.92
C VAL A 71 9.31 -38.11 23.42
N ILE A 72 9.06 -37.98 22.12
CA ILE A 72 8.89 -36.69 21.41
C ILE A 72 7.65 -35.93 21.88
N ALA A 73 6.59 -36.62 22.31
CA ALA A 73 5.29 -36.04 22.65
C ALA A 73 5.04 -35.83 24.14
N THR A 74 6.08 -35.88 24.99
CA THR A 74 5.93 -35.78 26.45
C THR A 74 6.96 -34.88 27.11
N GLY A 75 6.62 -34.33 28.29
CA GLY A 75 7.53 -33.62 29.18
C GLY A 75 8.13 -32.34 28.56
N SER A 76 9.41 -32.12 28.83
CA SER A 76 10.16 -30.91 28.37
C SER A 76 10.26 -30.83 26.86
N THR A 77 10.28 -31.97 26.15
CA THR A 77 10.35 -32.01 24.69
C THR A 77 9.08 -31.43 24.07
N LEU A 78 7.90 -31.74 24.61
CA LEU A 78 6.65 -31.17 24.19
C LEU A 78 6.58 -29.67 24.48
N MET A 79 7.07 -29.25 25.66
CA MET A 79 7.17 -27.82 26.02
C MET A 79 8.08 -27.04 25.07
N GLU A 80 9.21 -27.59 24.66
CA GLU A 80 10.11 -26.98 23.67
C GLU A 80 9.43 -26.83 22.31
N GLN A 81 8.70 -27.85 21.85
CA GLN A 81 7.95 -27.81 20.59
C GLN A 81 6.83 -26.76 20.65
N ASN A 82 6.08 -26.70 21.76
CA ASN A 82 5.05 -25.70 21.96
C ASN A 82 5.63 -24.27 21.99
N ALA A 83 6.79 -24.07 22.58
CA ALA A 83 7.48 -22.77 22.56
C ALA A 83 7.82 -22.33 21.15
N VAL A 84 8.21 -23.24 20.25
CA VAL A 84 8.45 -22.92 18.83
C VAL A 84 7.16 -22.49 18.14
N VAL A 85 6.07 -23.20 18.40
CA VAL A 85 4.75 -22.85 17.82
C VAL A 85 4.28 -21.49 18.33
N GLU A 86 4.41 -21.22 19.62
CA GLU A 86 4.05 -19.91 20.19
C GLU A 86 4.87 -18.77 19.57
N ARG A 87 6.17 -18.95 19.38
CA ARG A 87 7.02 -17.96 18.71
C ARG A 87 6.62 -17.76 17.26
N LEU A 88 6.22 -18.82 16.58
CA LEU A 88 5.71 -18.73 15.20
C LEU A 88 4.42 -17.90 15.19
N ASP A 89 3.48 -18.17 16.08
CA ASP A 89 2.23 -17.44 16.17
C ASP A 89 2.46 -15.95 16.44
N ASP A 90 3.38 -15.62 17.35
CA ASP A 90 3.77 -14.23 17.62
C ASP A 90 4.40 -13.59 16.41
N THR A 91 5.30 -14.29 15.72
CA THR A 91 5.95 -13.79 14.49
C THR A 91 4.93 -13.54 13.40
N LEU A 92 3.99 -14.45 13.18
CA LEU A 92 2.92 -14.30 12.20
C LEU A 92 2.01 -13.12 12.54
N TRP A 93 1.69 -12.95 13.82
CA TRP A 93 0.90 -11.81 14.28
C TRP A 93 1.60 -10.48 13.97
N TRP A 94 2.90 -10.37 14.25
CA TRP A 94 3.67 -9.16 13.95
C TRP A 94 3.81 -8.90 12.46
N ILE A 95 3.96 -9.95 11.65
CA ILE A 95 3.99 -9.84 10.17
C ILE A 95 2.67 -9.29 9.67
N GLU A 96 1.55 -9.83 10.16
CA GLU A 96 0.20 -9.40 9.77
C GLU A 96 -0.07 -7.95 10.20
N LYS A 97 0.26 -7.60 11.44
CA LYS A 97 0.09 -6.23 11.95
C LYS A 97 0.97 -5.22 11.20
N GLY A 98 2.19 -5.59 10.92
CA GLY A 98 3.09 -4.76 10.11
C GLY A 98 2.52 -4.51 8.71
N ALA A 99 1.97 -5.54 8.07
CA ALA A 99 1.33 -5.42 6.76
C ALA A 99 0.08 -4.52 6.81
N GLU A 100 -0.75 -4.65 7.83
CA GLU A 100 -1.93 -3.78 8.01
C GLU A 100 -1.52 -2.32 8.18
N MET A 101 -0.47 -2.06 8.97
CA MET A 101 0.05 -0.71 9.17
C MET A 101 0.64 -0.13 7.88
N ASP A 102 1.36 -0.92 7.10
CA ASP A 102 1.93 -0.50 5.82
C ASP A 102 0.84 -0.16 4.80
N VAL A 103 -0.22 -0.97 4.72
CA VAL A 103 -1.37 -0.69 3.85
C VAL A 103 -2.10 0.58 4.30
N ARG A 104 -2.29 0.77 5.60
CA ARG A 104 -2.88 1.99 6.14
C ARG A 104 -2.05 3.22 5.81
N ASP A 105 -0.72 3.13 5.92
CA ASP A 105 0.19 4.21 5.56
C ASP A 105 0.10 4.57 4.08
N ILE A 106 0.03 3.56 3.20
CA ILE A 106 -0.17 3.76 1.76
C ILE A 106 -1.49 4.48 1.51
N ASP A 107 -2.58 4.05 2.15
CA ASP A 107 -3.90 4.69 2.02
C ASP A 107 -3.90 6.13 2.50
N LEU A 108 -3.25 6.42 3.63
CA LEU A 108 -3.14 7.78 4.17
C LEU A 108 -2.34 8.69 3.25
N ARG A 109 -1.22 8.21 2.72
CA ARG A 109 -0.41 8.98 1.76
C ARG A 109 -1.18 9.23 0.47
N LEU A 110 -1.88 8.23 -0.03
CA LEU A 110 -2.73 8.37 -1.22
C LEU A 110 -3.84 9.39 -0.98
N ALA A 111 -4.56 9.28 0.14
CA ALA A 111 -5.64 10.21 0.48
C ALA A 111 -5.14 11.64 0.57
N GLY A 112 -3.99 11.88 1.19
CA GLY A 112 -3.37 13.20 1.26
C GLY A 112 -2.97 13.75 -0.11
N ALA A 113 -2.36 12.91 -0.95
CA ALA A 113 -1.98 13.30 -2.31
C ALA A 113 -3.19 13.59 -3.19
N LEU A 114 -4.23 12.77 -3.11
CA LEU A 114 -5.48 12.98 -3.86
C LEU A 114 -6.21 14.24 -3.40
N GLN A 115 -6.22 14.52 -2.10
CA GLN A 115 -6.82 15.73 -1.56
C GLN A 115 -6.10 16.99 -2.07
N GLN A 116 -4.78 16.96 -2.12
CA GLN A 116 -3.98 18.05 -2.66
C GLN A 116 -4.25 18.27 -4.16
N GLU A 117 -4.31 17.22 -4.95
CA GLU A 117 -4.64 17.31 -6.38
C GLU A 117 -6.08 17.79 -6.61
N ALA A 118 -7.03 17.34 -5.79
CA ALA A 118 -8.40 17.80 -5.86
C ALA A 118 -8.52 19.30 -5.55
N TRP A 119 -7.72 19.79 -4.61
CA TRP A 119 -7.67 21.21 -4.28
C TRP A 119 -7.11 22.03 -5.45
N VAL A 120 -6.02 21.58 -6.06
CA VAL A 120 -5.46 22.22 -7.27
C VAL A 120 -6.47 22.21 -8.42
N TYR A 121 -7.14 21.08 -8.64
CA TYR A 121 -8.20 20.96 -9.63
C TYR A 121 -9.33 21.97 -9.39
N GLY A 122 -9.75 22.15 -8.12
CA GLY A 122 -10.77 23.13 -7.74
C GLY A 122 -10.34 24.55 -8.03
N ILE A 123 -9.10 24.94 -7.78
CA ILE A 123 -8.56 26.26 -8.10
C ILE A 123 -8.57 26.48 -9.63
N GLU A 124 -8.09 25.52 -10.40
CA GLU A 124 -8.08 25.58 -11.85
C GLU A 124 -9.49 25.70 -12.44
N MET A 125 -10.42 24.94 -11.88
CA MET A 125 -11.83 24.99 -12.28
C MET A 125 -12.46 26.36 -12.00
N ASN A 126 -12.23 26.92 -10.81
CA ASN A 126 -12.73 28.25 -10.46
C ASN A 126 -12.15 29.33 -11.35
N TYR A 127 -10.87 29.25 -11.67
CA TYR A 127 -10.23 30.19 -12.59
C TYR A 127 -10.83 30.10 -13.99
N TYR A 128 -11.04 28.89 -14.49
CA TYR A 128 -11.68 28.63 -15.77
C TYR A 128 -13.10 29.22 -15.83
N LEU A 129 -13.93 28.99 -14.80
CA LEU A 129 -15.29 29.50 -14.74
C LEU A 129 -15.33 31.04 -14.70
N LYS A 130 -14.43 31.68 -13.96
CA LYS A 130 -14.32 33.13 -13.92
C LYS A 130 -13.97 33.71 -15.29
N GLU A 131 -13.03 33.12 -16.00
CA GLU A 131 -12.65 33.57 -17.35
C GLU A 131 -13.80 33.36 -18.34
N LYS A 132 -14.53 32.26 -18.24
CA LYS A 132 -15.70 31.99 -19.06
C LYS A 132 -16.80 33.02 -18.82
N GLN A 133 -17.05 33.40 -17.58
CA GLN A 133 -18.02 34.47 -17.25
C GLN A 133 -17.61 35.82 -17.85
N LYS A 134 -16.33 36.18 -17.78
CA LYS A 134 -15.82 37.42 -18.39
C LYS A 134 -16.02 37.43 -19.90
N GLN A 135 -15.84 36.30 -20.58
CA GLN A 135 -16.08 36.19 -22.00
C GLN A 135 -17.57 36.35 -22.36
N ASN A 136 -18.47 35.80 -21.56
CA ASN A 136 -19.91 35.91 -21.78
C ASN A 136 -20.44 37.33 -21.51
N GLN A 137 -19.79 38.14 -20.71
CA GLN A 137 -20.14 39.54 -20.44
C GLN A 137 -19.63 40.51 -21.49
N ARG A 138 -18.78 40.09 -22.37
CA ARG A 138 -18.25 40.87 -23.49
C ARG A 138 -19.05 40.59 -24.74
#